data_e9df779d2095f4346ff047b5df4f24db
#
_entry.id   e9df779d2095f4346ff047b5df4f24db
#
_cell.length_a   1.000
_cell.length_b   1.000
_cell.length_c   1.000
_cell.angle_alpha   90.00
_cell.angle_beta   90.00
_cell.angle_gamma   90.00
#
_symmetry.space_group_name_H-M   'P 1'
#
loop_
_entity.id
_entity.type
_entity.pdbx_description
1 polymer ?
#
loop_
_entity_poly.entity_id
_entity_poly.type
_entity_poly.pdbx_seq_one_letter_code
_entity_poly.pdbx_strand_id
1 'polypeptide(L)'
;MSGKVFVINCHGCKETQFPEAEAAEYQKTLDTTGILTTDYICNPENLKIRLEKYADQIAAADMVLVFSCGVGVQTVASILDTKKVCAACDTYALPGYQGVTPLEHDCDQCGQCYLNLTGGICPLTACSKGLINGQCGGAKKGKCEVDPNMDCGWERIYQRLKKIGRLDVLKCPVQLRNYAVDK
;
A
#
# COMPACT_ATOMS: atom_id res chain seq x y z
N MET A 1 -5.36 17.94 -1.90
CA MET A 1 -5.78 16.89 -2.86
C MET A 1 -7.17 17.29 -3.34
N SER A 2 -7.36 17.54 -4.62
CA SER A 2 -8.69 17.77 -5.20
C SER A 2 -9.18 16.43 -5.77
N GLY A 3 -10.29 15.92 -5.27
CA GLY A 3 -10.91 14.68 -5.74
C GLY A 3 -11.63 13.94 -4.62
N LYS A 4 -12.58 13.08 -4.99
CA LYS A 4 -13.37 12.29 -4.06
C LYS A 4 -12.57 11.11 -3.53
N VAL A 5 -12.65 10.87 -2.23
CA VAL A 5 -11.83 9.89 -1.53
C VAL A 5 -12.72 8.86 -0.83
N PHE A 6 -12.43 7.57 -1.02
CA PHE A 6 -12.94 6.53 -0.14
C PHE A 6 -11.88 6.22 0.92
N VAL A 7 -12.28 6.17 2.18
CA VAL A 7 -11.35 5.99 3.32
C VAL A 7 -11.49 4.58 3.90
N ILE A 8 -10.34 3.95 4.19
CA ILE A 8 -10.29 2.67 4.91
C ILE A 8 -9.43 2.83 6.16
N ASN A 9 -10.02 2.55 7.33
CA ASN A 9 -9.33 2.55 8.63
C ASN A 9 -9.17 1.11 9.13
N CYS A 10 -7.93 0.74 9.51
CA CYS A 10 -7.63 -0.55 10.12
C CYS A 10 -7.37 -0.40 11.62
N HIS A 11 -8.16 -1.11 12.44
CA HIS A 11 -8.04 -1.10 13.90
C HIS A 11 -7.66 -2.48 14.48
N GLY A 12 -7.28 -3.43 13.63
CA GLY A 12 -7.16 -4.84 14.01
C GLY A 12 -5.95 -5.24 14.85
N CYS A 13 -4.92 -4.39 14.91
CA CYS A 13 -3.71 -4.70 15.67
C CYS A 13 -3.69 -3.87 16.96
N LYS A 14 -4.07 -4.47 18.09
CA LYS A 14 -4.18 -3.78 19.38
C LYS A 14 -2.89 -3.11 19.86
N GLU A 15 -1.75 -3.58 19.36
CA GLU A 15 -0.43 -3.07 19.74
C GLU A 15 0.07 -1.95 18.82
N THR A 16 -0.61 -1.68 17.69
CA THR A 16 -0.27 -0.54 16.84
C THR A 16 -0.87 0.72 17.43
N GLN A 17 -0.03 1.70 17.72
CA GLN A 17 -0.49 3.04 18.02
C GLN A 17 -0.97 3.69 16.71
N PHE A 18 -2.21 3.46 16.38
CA PHE A 18 -2.86 4.17 15.29
C PHE A 18 -3.26 5.57 15.78
N PRO A 19 -2.89 6.64 15.08
CA PRO A 19 -3.22 8.01 15.50
C PRO A 19 -4.69 8.32 15.17
N GLU A 20 -5.61 7.75 15.94
CA GLU A 20 -7.06 7.82 15.66
C GLU A 20 -7.60 9.26 15.64
N ALA A 21 -7.14 10.10 16.59
CA ALA A 21 -7.62 11.48 16.68
C ALA A 21 -7.16 12.32 15.49
N GLU A 22 -5.89 12.23 15.13
CA GLU A 22 -5.30 12.94 14.00
C GLU A 22 -5.89 12.43 12.67
N ALA A 23 -6.10 11.12 12.55
CA ALA A 23 -6.73 10.53 11.38
C ALA A 23 -8.17 11.03 11.22
N ALA A 24 -8.94 11.07 12.31
CA ALA A 24 -10.32 11.56 12.30
C ALA A 24 -10.40 13.07 11.95
N GLU A 25 -9.48 13.89 12.45
CA GLU A 25 -9.39 15.30 12.10
C GLU A 25 -9.04 15.49 10.62
N TYR A 26 -8.05 14.76 10.14
CA TYR A 26 -7.66 14.83 8.73
C TYR A 26 -8.80 14.39 7.80
N GLN A 27 -9.54 13.36 8.16
CA GLN A 27 -10.67 12.85 7.37
C GLN A 27 -11.79 13.87 7.21
N LYS A 28 -12.01 14.77 8.19
CA LYS A 28 -12.99 15.87 8.09
C LYS A 28 -12.66 16.87 6.99
N THR A 29 -11.40 16.95 6.56
CA THR A 29 -10.95 17.85 5.49
C THR A 29 -11.14 17.28 4.09
N LEU A 30 -11.53 16.00 3.97
CA LEU A 30 -11.65 15.28 2.71
C LEU A 30 -13.09 15.30 2.17
N ASP A 31 -13.23 15.38 0.86
CA ASP A 31 -14.50 15.07 0.18
C ASP A 31 -14.64 13.55 0.06
N THR A 32 -15.28 12.92 1.05
CA THR A 32 -15.36 11.47 1.15
C THR A 32 -16.61 10.92 0.50
N THR A 33 -16.44 9.83 -0.29
CA THR A 33 -17.55 9.02 -0.82
C THR A 33 -18.06 8.00 0.18
N GLY A 34 -17.23 7.62 1.15
CA GLY A 34 -17.56 6.69 2.22
C GLY A 34 -16.34 6.35 3.07
N ILE A 35 -16.60 5.75 4.22
CA ILE A 35 -15.56 5.33 5.18
C ILE A 35 -15.86 3.88 5.60
N LEU A 36 -14.87 3.00 5.45
CA LEU A 36 -14.86 1.66 6.02
C LEU A 36 -13.90 1.61 7.20
N THR A 37 -14.39 1.37 8.40
CA THR A 37 -13.57 1.05 9.57
C THR A 37 -13.71 -0.44 9.87
N THR A 38 -12.59 -1.15 9.92
CA THR A 38 -12.57 -2.60 10.13
C THR A 38 -11.23 -3.08 10.65
N ASP A 39 -11.20 -4.33 11.12
CA ASP A 39 -10.02 -4.99 11.65
C ASP A 39 -9.34 -5.85 10.57
N TYR A 40 -8.03 -6.07 10.74
CA TYR A 40 -7.24 -7.05 10.00
C TYR A 40 -7.41 -6.99 8.47
N ILE A 41 -7.31 -5.79 7.89
CA ILE A 41 -7.39 -5.62 6.42
C ILE A 41 -6.25 -6.31 5.66
N CYS A 42 -5.23 -6.79 6.37
CA CYS A 42 -4.18 -7.66 5.84
C CYS A 42 -4.68 -9.08 5.48
N ASN A 43 -5.90 -9.46 5.89
CA ASN A 43 -6.55 -10.69 5.43
C ASN A 43 -7.38 -10.40 4.17
N PRO A 44 -6.94 -10.86 2.97
CA PRO A 44 -7.59 -10.49 1.71
C PRO A 44 -9.02 -11.03 1.58
N GLU A 45 -9.30 -12.22 2.09
CA GLU A 45 -10.63 -12.83 1.95
C GLU A 45 -11.70 -12.05 2.75
N ASN A 46 -11.38 -11.74 4.01
CA ASN A 46 -12.28 -10.93 4.83
C ASN A 46 -12.44 -9.52 4.26
N LEU A 47 -11.37 -8.93 3.74
CA LEU A 47 -11.42 -7.59 3.18
C LEU A 47 -12.28 -7.54 1.91
N LYS A 48 -12.18 -8.52 1.00
CA LYS A 48 -13.02 -8.61 -0.21
C LYS A 48 -14.51 -8.55 0.13
N ILE A 49 -14.96 -9.39 1.08
CA ILE A 49 -16.38 -9.44 1.51
C ILE A 49 -16.84 -8.08 2.06
N ARG A 50 -15.97 -7.37 2.77
CA ARG A 50 -16.30 -6.06 3.34
C ARG A 50 -16.36 -4.98 2.25
N LEU A 51 -15.42 -4.98 1.31
CA LEU A 51 -15.37 -4.00 0.22
C LEU A 51 -16.54 -4.11 -0.74
N GLU A 52 -17.11 -5.30 -0.94
CA GLU A 52 -18.31 -5.51 -1.76
C GLU A 52 -19.48 -4.63 -1.34
N LYS A 53 -19.66 -4.41 -0.02
CA LYS A 53 -20.73 -3.56 0.53
C LYS A 53 -20.55 -2.07 0.19
N TYR A 54 -19.36 -1.66 -0.21
CA TYR A 54 -18.99 -0.28 -0.53
C TYR A 54 -18.65 -0.10 -2.01
N ALA A 55 -19.01 -1.05 -2.87
CA ALA A 55 -18.63 -1.07 -4.29
C ALA A 55 -18.97 0.25 -5.00
N ASP A 56 -20.17 0.78 -4.78
CA ASP A 56 -20.63 2.03 -5.41
C ASP A 56 -19.84 3.24 -4.91
N GLN A 57 -19.58 3.34 -3.60
CA GLN A 57 -18.78 4.42 -3.03
C GLN A 57 -17.32 4.37 -3.50
N ILE A 58 -16.76 3.16 -3.58
CA ILE A 58 -15.41 2.95 -4.11
C ILE A 58 -15.37 3.28 -5.60
N ALA A 59 -16.39 2.91 -6.36
CA ALA A 59 -16.47 3.26 -7.78
C ALA A 59 -16.53 4.79 -8.00
N ALA A 60 -17.29 5.51 -7.17
CA ALA A 60 -17.43 6.96 -7.22
C ALA A 60 -16.20 7.74 -6.73
N ALA A 61 -15.26 7.09 -6.05
CA ALA A 61 -14.04 7.72 -5.56
C ALA A 61 -12.95 7.80 -6.63
N ASP A 62 -12.20 8.88 -6.65
CA ASP A 62 -11.00 9.05 -7.49
C ASP A 62 -9.80 8.27 -6.91
N MET A 63 -9.78 8.08 -5.60
CA MET A 63 -8.73 7.36 -4.90
C MET A 63 -9.24 6.73 -3.60
N VAL A 64 -8.51 5.71 -3.13
CA VAL A 64 -8.72 5.09 -1.81
C VAL A 64 -7.57 5.47 -0.90
N LEU A 65 -7.87 6.08 0.24
CA LEU A 65 -6.90 6.45 1.26
C LEU A 65 -6.97 5.44 2.41
N VAL A 66 -5.84 4.86 2.76
CA VAL A 66 -5.78 3.74 3.71
C VAL A 66 -4.96 4.11 4.92
N PHE A 67 -5.61 4.20 6.06
CA PHE A 67 -5.00 4.34 7.39
C PHE A 67 -4.69 2.96 7.95
N SER A 68 -3.52 2.45 7.63
CA SER A 68 -3.06 1.12 8.03
C SER A 68 -1.55 0.99 7.88
N CYS A 69 -1.01 -0.13 8.39
CA CYS A 69 0.36 -0.53 8.09
C CYS A 69 0.56 -0.88 6.61
N GLY A 70 1.82 -0.95 6.17
CA GLY A 70 2.17 -1.23 4.77
C GLY A 70 1.63 -2.56 4.24
N VAL A 71 1.44 -3.58 5.11
CA VAL A 71 0.81 -4.84 4.70
C VAL A 71 -0.65 -4.62 4.30
N GLY A 72 -1.43 -3.93 5.16
CA GLY A 72 -2.84 -3.66 4.87
C GLY A 72 -3.02 -2.79 3.61
N VAL A 73 -2.18 -1.78 3.41
CA VAL A 73 -2.21 -0.95 2.19
C VAL A 73 -1.96 -1.79 0.94
N GLN A 74 -0.97 -2.69 0.96
CA GLN A 74 -0.68 -3.58 -0.16
C GLN A 74 -1.84 -4.53 -0.45
N THR A 75 -2.48 -5.07 0.59
CA THR A 75 -3.67 -5.93 0.44
C THR A 75 -4.83 -5.18 -0.21
N VAL A 76 -5.13 -3.95 0.22
CA VAL A 76 -6.14 -3.10 -0.43
C VAL A 76 -5.78 -2.86 -1.90
N ALA A 77 -4.52 -2.53 -2.18
CA ALA A 77 -4.06 -2.25 -3.54
C ALA A 77 -4.12 -3.48 -4.47
N SER A 78 -3.90 -4.68 -3.95
CA SER A 78 -4.01 -5.91 -4.73
C SER A 78 -5.46 -6.25 -5.08
N ILE A 79 -6.40 -6.00 -4.17
CA ILE A 79 -7.84 -6.24 -4.40
C ILE A 79 -8.41 -5.15 -5.32
N LEU A 80 -8.10 -3.89 -5.06
CA LEU A 80 -8.57 -2.74 -5.86
C LEU A 80 -7.55 -2.37 -6.95
N ASP A 81 -7.23 -3.34 -7.78
CA ASP A 81 -6.09 -3.28 -8.71
C ASP A 81 -6.22 -2.27 -9.86
N THR A 82 -7.40 -1.65 -10.05
CA THR A 82 -7.63 -0.56 -11.00
C THR A 82 -7.76 0.80 -10.32
N LYS A 83 -7.84 0.86 -9.00
CA LYS A 83 -7.98 2.10 -8.23
C LYS A 83 -6.61 2.61 -7.75
N LYS A 84 -6.49 3.91 -7.66
CA LYS A 84 -5.38 4.56 -6.98
C LYS A 84 -5.55 4.35 -5.46
N VAL A 85 -4.65 3.59 -4.86
CA VAL A 85 -4.61 3.36 -3.41
C VAL A 85 -3.42 4.10 -2.83
N CYS A 86 -3.64 4.86 -1.75
CA CYS A 86 -2.64 5.66 -1.09
C CYS A 86 -2.53 5.28 0.39
N ALA A 87 -1.30 5.12 0.85
CA ALA A 87 -0.99 5.00 2.27
C ALA A 87 -1.12 6.36 2.95
N ALA A 88 -1.85 6.42 4.05
CA ALA A 88 -1.99 7.62 4.88
C ALA A 88 -0.95 7.70 5.99
N CYS A 89 -0.28 6.60 6.31
CA CYS A 89 0.68 6.48 7.41
C CYS A 89 1.95 5.77 6.96
N ASP A 90 3.06 6.10 7.61
CA ASP A 90 4.27 5.32 7.59
C ASP A 90 4.20 4.17 8.60
N THR A 91 4.95 3.09 8.35
CA THR A 91 4.99 1.93 9.24
C THR A 91 6.36 1.83 9.88
N TYR A 92 6.44 2.06 11.18
CA TYR A 92 7.66 1.97 11.97
C TYR A 92 7.82 0.62 12.66
N ALA A 93 6.70 0.00 13.03
CA ALA A 93 6.67 -1.30 13.66
C ALA A 93 5.41 -2.06 13.26
N LEU A 94 5.51 -3.37 13.20
CA LEU A 94 4.38 -4.28 13.12
C LEU A 94 4.30 -5.06 14.42
N PRO A 95 3.10 -5.35 14.94
CA PRO A 95 2.95 -6.27 16.05
C PRO A 95 3.51 -7.63 15.66
N GLY A 96 4.10 -8.34 16.59
CA GLY A 96 4.71 -9.64 16.35
C GLY A 96 3.74 -10.73 15.87
N TYR A 97 2.44 -10.48 16.04
CA TYR A 97 1.38 -11.34 15.54
C TYR A 97 0.67 -10.69 14.34
N GLN A 98 0.82 -11.29 13.20
CA GLN A 98 0.20 -10.85 11.94
C GLN A 98 -0.95 -11.79 11.48
N GLY A 99 -1.50 -12.57 12.40
CA GLY A 99 -2.54 -13.54 12.13
C GLY A 99 -2.03 -14.97 11.97
N VAL A 100 -2.96 -15.92 11.87
CA VAL A 100 -2.66 -17.37 11.73
C VAL A 100 -2.47 -17.80 10.28
N THR A 101 -2.82 -16.95 9.32
CA THR A 101 -2.65 -17.21 7.89
C THR A 101 -1.39 -16.53 7.37
N PRO A 102 -0.61 -17.18 6.50
CA PRO A 102 0.49 -16.52 5.80
C PRO A 102 -0.02 -15.27 5.07
N LEU A 103 0.67 -14.15 5.25
CA LEU A 103 0.34 -12.92 4.56
C LEU A 103 0.88 -12.98 3.13
N GLU A 104 0.08 -12.53 2.17
CA GLU A 104 0.52 -12.41 0.77
C GLU A 104 1.50 -11.26 0.57
N HIS A 105 1.54 -10.33 1.51
CA HIS A 105 2.36 -9.13 1.47
C HIS A 105 3.18 -8.97 2.73
N ASP A 106 4.36 -8.37 2.59
CA ASP A 106 5.28 -8.11 3.68
C ASP A 106 5.63 -6.62 3.77
N CYS A 107 6.14 -6.19 4.93
CA CYS A 107 6.53 -4.81 5.18
C CYS A 107 7.85 -4.76 5.96
N ASP A 108 8.82 -4.03 5.44
CA ASP A 108 10.16 -3.87 6.01
C ASP A 108 10.18 -2.94 7.25
N GLN A 109 9.04 -2.40 7.67
CA GLN A 109 8.90 -1.50 8.84
C GLN A 109 9.91 -0.35 8.80
N CYS A 110 10.14 0.19 7.62
CA CYS A 110 11.24 1.12 7.37
C CYS A 110 10.95 2.56 7.82
N GLY A 111 9.71 2.87 8.24
CA GLY A 111 9.31 4.21 8.67
C GLY A 111 9.26 5.25 7.55
N GLN A 112 9.38 4.83 6.30
CA GLN A 112 9.32 5.69 5.12
C GLN A 112 8.59 4.94 4.01
N CYS A 113 7.28 5.15 3.91
CA CYS A 113 6.42 4.36 3.05
C CYS A 113 6.52 4.78 1.58
N TYR A 114 6.99 3.88 0.72
CA TYR A 114 7.11 4.12 -0.73
C TYR A 114 5.84 3.77 -1.52
N LEU A 115 4.81 3.22 -0.89
CA LEU A 115 3.62 2.70 -1.55
C LEU A 115 2.89 3.73 -2.41
N ASN A 116 2.95 5.01 -2.03
CA ASN A 116 2.36 6.11 -2.80
C ASN A 116 3.07 6.37 -4.14
N LEU A 117 4.33 5.95 -4.26
CA LEU A 117 5.16 6.09 -5.46
C LEU A 117 5.18 4.81 -6.32
N THR A 118 4.70 3.70 -5.77
CA THR A 118 4.80 2.38 -6.39
C THR A 118 3.43 1.73 -6.66
N GLY A 119 2.36 2.52 -6.50
CA GLY A 119 1.00 2.04 -6.73
C GLY A 119 0.53 0.97 -5.74
N GLY A 120 1.10 0.98 -4.51
CA GLY A 120 0.71 0.05 -3.46
C GLY A 120 1.49 -1.28 -3.46
N ILE A 121 2.64 -1.36 -4.12
CA ILE A 121 3.56 -2.51 -4.05
C ILE A 121 4.85 -2.06 -3.36
N CYS A 122 5.22 -2.68 -2.24
CA CYS A 122 6.43 -2.32 -1.52
C CYS A 122 7.70 -2.68 -2.32
N PRO A 123 8.55 -1.72 -2.73
CA PRO A 123 9.74 -2.02 -3.50
C PRO A 123 10.81 -2.75 -2.68
N LEU A 124 10.84 -2.56 -1.35
CA LEU A 124 11.82 -3.19 -0.46
C LEU A 124 11.56 -4.69 -0.33
N THR A 125 10.30 -5.10 -0.21
CA THR A 125 9.93 -6.52 -0.04
C THR A 125 9.69 -7.22 -1.38
N ALA A 126 9.26 -6.49 -2.42
CA ALA A 126 9.02 -7.08 -3.74
C ALA A 126 10.29 -7.23 -4.60
N CYS A 127 11.34 -6.47 -4.33
CA CYS A 127 12.60 -6.54 -5.06
C CYS A 127 13.67 -7.26 -4.24
N SER A 128 14.22 -8.38 -4.73
CA SER A 128 15.29 -9.14 -4.04
C SER A 128 16.53 -8.29 -3.71
N LYS A 129 16.72 -7.15 -4.38
CA LYS A 129 17.83 -6.20 -4.12
C LYS A 129 17.40 -5.00 -3.28
N GLY A 130 16.13 -4.91 -2.87
CA GLY A 130 15.61 -3.79 -2.10
C GLY A 130 15.72 -2.42 -2.81
N LEU A 131 15.69 -2.38 -4.14
CA LEU A 131 15.83 -1.14 -4.90
C LEU A 131 14.57 -0.30 -4.81
N ILE A 132 14.70 0.99 -4.47
CA ILE A 132 13.58 1.92 -4.27
C ILE A 132 13.35 2.91 -5.42
N ASN A 133 14.28 3.00 -6.36
CA ASN A 133 14.26 4.01 -7.43
C ASN A 133 14.17 3.43 -8.86
N GLY A 134 13.72 2.21 -9.01
CA GLY A 134 13.60 1.58 -10.32
C GLY A 134 14.27 0.23 -10.42
N GLN A 135 14.08 -0.41 -11.54
CA GLN A 135 14.63 -1.75 -11.80
C GLN A 135 16.14 -1.73 -12.05
N CYS A 136 16.79 -2.86 -11.73
CA CYS A 136 18.23 -3.04 -11.94
C CYS A 136 18.66 -3.27 -13.40
N GLY A 137 17.70 -3.43 -14.32
CA GLY A 137 17.95 -3.77 -15.73
C GLY A 137 18.24 -5.25 -16.00
N GLY A 138 18.34 -6.09 -14.96
CA GLY A 138 18.62 -7.53 -15.11
C GLY A 138 17.41 -8.42 -15.29
N ALA A 139 16.21 -7.88 -15.16
CA ALA A 139 14.98 -8.65 -15.33
C ALA A 139 14.84 -9.19 -16.77
N LYS A 140 14.44 -10.46 -16.91
CA LYS A 140 14.20 -11.10 -18.21
C LYS A 140 12.80 -11.68 -18.25
N LYS A 141 12.00 -11.26 -19.24
CA LYS A 141 10.61 -11.73 -19.41
C LYS A 141 9.75 -11.61 -18.14
N GLY A 142 9.91 -10.52 -17.39
CA GLY A 142 9.19 -10.27 -16.15
C GLY A 142 9.75 -11.00 -14.91
N LYS A 143 10.78 -11.81 -15.06
CA LYS A 143 11.41 -12.56 -13.96
C LYS A 143 12.63 -11.85 -13.40
N CYS A 144 12.87 -12.03 -12.10
CA CYS A 144 14.00 -11.46 -11.37
C CYS A 144 15.31 -12.10 -11.83
N GLU A 145 16.40 -11.34 -11.95
CA GLU A 145 17.72 -11.89 -12.28
C GLU A 145 18.35 -12.68 -11.13
N VAL A 146 17.91 -12.42 -9.88
CA VAL A 146 18.41 -13.11 -8.69
C VAL A 146 17.74 -14.48 -8.54
N ASP A 147 16.43 -14.55 -8.84
CA ASP A 147 15.66 -15.80 -8.82
C ASP A 147 14.74 -15.85 -10.04
N PRO A 148 15.03 -16.72 -11.03
CA PRO A 148 14.22 -16.84 -12.24
C PRO A 148 12.80 -17.39 -12.01
N ASN A 149 12.48 -17.91 -10.83
CA ASN A 149 11.13 -18.32 -10.46
C ASN A 149 10.31 -17.15 -9.90
N MET A 150 10.96 -16.12 -9.41
CA MET A 150 10.34 -14.94 -8.83
C MET A 150 10.00 -13.90 -9.89
N ASP A 151 8.82 -13.28 -9.79
CA ASP A 151 8.48 -12.12 -10.62
C ASP A 151 9.32 -10.90 -10.20
N CYS A 152 9.74 -10.11 -11.18
CA CYS A 152 10.46 -8.87 -10.88
C CYS A 152 9.53 -7.85 -10.20
N GLY A 153 9.87 -7.44 -8.98
CA GLY A 153 9.07 -6.48 -8.21
C GLY A 153 8.87 -5.15 -8.94
N TRP A 154 9.88 -4.64 -9.63
CA TRP A 154 9.77 -3.40 -10.39
C TRP A 154 8.99 -3.55 -11.70
N GLU A 155 9.00 -4.69 -12.34
CA GLU A 155 8.10 -4.97 -13.47
C GLU A 155 6.63 -4.98 -13.01
N ARG A 156 6.34 -5.60 -11.87
CA ARG A 156 5.02 -5.57 -11.23
C ARG A 156 4.59 -4.13 -10.89
N ILE A 157 5.50 -3.32 -10.31
CA ILE A 157 5.25 -1.90 -10.00
C ILE A 157 4.94 -1.11 -11.29
N TYR A 158 5.73 -1.29 -12.34
CA TYR A 158 5.51 -0.63 -13.63
C TYR A 158 4.13 -0.97 -14.21
N GLN A 159 3.78 -2.25 -14.26
CA GLN A 159 2.48 -2.68 -14.78
C GLN A 159 1.32 -2.14 -13.92
N ARG A 160 1.49 -2.12 -12.61
CA ARG A 160 0.53 -1.52 -11.68
C ARG A 160 0.34 -0.02 -11.93
N LEU A 161 1.42 0.74 -12.01
CA LEU A 161 1.37 2.18 -12.28
C LEU A 161 0.77 2.49 -13.65
N LYS A 162 1.08 1.69 -14.66
CA LYS A 162 0.46 1.79 -15.98
C LYS A 162 -1.05 1.57 -15.90
N LYS A 163 -1.50 0.55 -15.18
CA LYS A 163 -2.91 0.20 -15.00
C LYS A 163 -3.73 1.31 -14.34
N ILE A 164 -3.15 1.99 -13.34
CA ILE A 164 -3.82 3.09 -12.61
C ILE A 164 -3.51 4.48 -13.19
N GLY A 165 -2.85 4.56 -14.36
CA GLY A 165 -2.54 5.82 -15.03
C GLY A 165 -1.53 6.72 -14.29
N ARG A 166 -0.59 6.15 -13.53
CA ARG A 166 0.35 6.87 -12.66
C ARG A 166 1.83 6.66 -13.02
N LEU A 167 2.15 6.50 -14.30
CA LEU A 167 3.55 6.44 -14.75
C LEU A 167 4.33 7.76 -14.53
N ASP A 168 3.62 8.86 -14.25
CA ASP A 168 4.20 10.15 -13.88
C ASP A 168 5.13 10.06 -12.68
N VAL A 169 4.81 9.22 -11.70
CA VAL A 169 5.60 9.05 -10.47
C VAL A 169 7.01 8.49 -10.72
N LEU A 170 7.21 7.77 -11.82
CA LEU A 170 8.55 7.26 -12.20
C LEU A 170 9.50 8.36 -12.68
N LYS A 171 9.00 9.57 -12.92
CA LYS A 171 9.78 10.76 -13.27
C LYS A 171 10.12 11.62 -12.06
N CYS A 172 9.67 11.23 -10.86
CA CYS A 172 9.97 11.93 -9.63
C CYS A 172 11.49 11.88 -9.33
N PRO A 173 12.02 12.87 -8.58
CA PRO A 173 13.41 12.84 -8.12
C PRO A 173 13.71 11.55 -7.37
N VAL A 174 14.98 11.15 -7.43
CA VAL A 174 15.51 9.98 -6.71
C VAL A 174 15.17 10.08 -5.22
N GLN A 175 14.58 9.04 -4.67
CA GLN A 175 14.32 8.93 -3.25
C GLN A 175 15.57 8.45 -2.53
N LEU A 176 15.91 9.12 -1.44
CA LEU A 176 16.98 8.67 -0.54
C LEU A 176 16.34 7.97 0.67
N ARG A 177 16.80 6.76 0.98
CA ARG A 177 16.35 6.07 2.19
C ARG A 177 16.97 6.73 3.41
N ASN A 178 16.13 7.14 4.34
CA ASN A 178 16.57 7.66 5.63
C ASN A 178 16.71 6.50 6.62
N TYR A 179 17.94 6.13 6.97
CA TYR A 179 18.25 5.07 7.93
C TYR A 179 18.25 5.56 9.38
N ALA A 180 18.12 6.88 9.59
CA ALA A 180 18.10 7.50 10.91
C ALA A 180 16.67 7.74 11.44
N VAL A 181 15.66 7.13 10.81
CA VAL A 181 14.30 7.15 11.35
C VAL A 181 14.31 6.34 12.63
N ASP A 182 14.10 7.01 13.76
CA ASP A 182 14.02 6.38 15.07
C ASP A 182 12.86 5.38 15.09
N LYS A 183 13.19 4.14 15.48
CA LYS A 183 12.23 3.05 15.62
C LYS A 183 11.70 2.98 17.02
#